data_faeb3b30e0bde93d7ee8138b82902e2c
#
_entry.id   faeb3b30e0bde93d7ee8138b82902e2c
#
_cell.length_a   1.000
_cell.length_b   1.000
_cell.length_c   1.000
_cell.angle_alpha   90.00
_cell.angle_beta   90.00
_cell.angle_gamma   90.00
#
_symmetry.space_group_name_H-M   'P 1'
#
loop_
_entity.id
_entity.type
_entity.pdbx_description
1 polymer ?
#
loop_
_entity_poly.entity_id
_entity_poly.type
_entity_poly.pdbx_seq_one_letter_code
_entity_poly.pdbx_strand_id
1 'polypeptide(L)'
;MKNKKILTTGFAALLLLFVSINLKAEVKKYVRYVHNDSDSFGLLEGETVYQLEKAPYLGGEKTGKEYNLEEIRLLAPVEPSKVLAVGFNYHSHRGDMELPPHPPIFLKLSSAIIGSDEKIIYHEGINDLHYEAELVAVIGKKASKVSKEEAGDYIFGVTAGNDVSARNWQSMDLQWFRGKASDTFAPVGPVLVSGLNYKDLLVQSRLNGR
;
A
#
# COMPACT_ATOMS: atom_id res chain seq x y z
N MET A 1 39.27 -53.79 51.61
CA MET A 1 39.31 -53.39 50.24
C MET A 1 37.90 -53.00 49.79
N LYS A 2 37.59 -51.70 49.63
CA LYS A 2 36.26 -51.21 49.31
C LYS A 2 36.26 -50.77 47.82
N ASN A 3 35.51 -51.49 46.99
CA ASN A 3 35.31 -51.13 45.55
C ASN A 3 34.36 -49.92 45.45
N LYS A 4 34.87 -48.82 44.92
CA LYS A 4 34.05 -47.66 44.48
C LYS A 4 33.61 -47.91 43.08
N LYS A 5 32.28 -48.02 42.83
CA LYS A 5 31.67 -47.95 41.50
C LYS A 5 31.55 -46.51 41.13
N ILE A 6 32.16 -46.14 40.02
CA ILE A 6 32.01 -44.83 39.38
C ILE A 6 30.79 -44.93 38.47
N LEU A 7 29.76 -44.12 38.77
CA LEU A 7 28.56 -43.97 37.97
C LEU A 7 28.82 -42.83 36.96
N THR A 8 29.02 -43.18 35.71
CA THR A 8 29.12 -42.22 34.61
C THR A 8 27.71 -41.86 34.11
N THR A 9 27.22 -40.70 34.49
CA THR A 9 25.99 -40.11 33.95
C THR A 9 26.28 -39.49 32.59
N GLY A 10 25.84 -40.17 31.53
CA GLY A 10 25.89 -39.61 30.17
C GLY A 10 24.85 -38.53 30.00
N PHE A 11 25.29 -37.32 29.74
CA PHE A 11 24.45 -36.19 29.39
C PHE A 11 24.18 -36.26 27.84
N ALA A 12 22.99 -36.71 27.46
CA ALA A 12 22.55 -36.68 26.08
C ALA A 12 22.10 -35.24 25.75
N ALA A 13 22.93 -34.51 25.04
CA ALA A 13 22.59 -33.19 24.51
C ALA A 13 21.63 -33.37 23.30
N LEU A 14 20.36 -33.04 23.49
CA LEU A 14 19.35 -33.00 22.45
C LEU A 14 19.57 -31.73 21.60
N LEU A 15 20.17 -31.89 20.43
CA LEU A 15 20.40 -30.81 19.46
C LEU A 15 19.08 -30.53 18.72
N LEU A 16 18.33 -29.53 19.19
CA LEU A 16 17.15 -29.00 18.46
C LEU A 16 17.61 -28.21 17.23
N LEU A 17 17.56 -28.84 16.07
CA LEU A 17 17.69 -28.17 14.79
C LEU A 17 16.45 -27.28 14.59
N PHE A 18 16.60 -25.96 14.80
CA PHE A 18 15.63 -24.98 14.32
C PHE A 18 15.78 -24.87 12.80
N VAL A 19 14.95 -25.61 12.06
CA VAL A 19 14.75 -25.38 10.64
C VAL A 19 13.88 -24.13 10.52
N SER A 20 14.48 -22.98 10.23
CA SER A 20 13.75 -21.77 9.88
C SER A 20 13.09 -21.99 8.51
N ILE A 21 11.84 -22.44 8.53
CA ILE A 21 11.02 -22.47 7.32
C ILE A 21 10.72 -21.01 6.99
N ASN A 22 11.40 -20.46 6.00
CA ASN A 22 11.01 -19.20 5.37
C ASN A 22 9.70 -19.44 4.62
N LEU A 23 8.58 -19.37 5.32
CA LEU A 23 7.26 -19.30 4.71
C LEU A 23 7.19 -17.96 3.98
N LYS A 24 7.31 -18.01 2.66
CA LYS A 24 7.00 -16.86 1.81
C LYS A 24 5.56 -16.47 2.12
N ALA A 25 5.32 -15.22 2.51
CA ALA A 25 3.96 -14.75 2.79
C ALA A 25 3.08 -14.99 1.56
N GLU A 26 1.89 -15.54 1.78
CA GLU A 26 0.92 -15.76 0.73
C GLU A 26 0.47 -14.41 0.16
N VAL A 27 0.45 -14.30 -1.17
CA VAL A 27 -0.02 -13.10 -1.85
C VAL A 27 -1.54 -13.07 -1.81
N LYS A 28 -2.11 -12.04 -1.17
CA LYS A 28 -3.56 -11.83 -1.05
C LYS A 28 -3.96 -10.51 -1.70
N LYS A 29 -5.12 -10.52 -2.35
CA LYS A 29 -5.70 -9.35 -3.01
C LYS A 29 -6.94 -8.91 -2.25
N TYR A 30 -7.02 -7.62 -1.96
CA TYR A 30 -8.15 -7.04 -1.25
C TYR A 30 -8.75 -5.90 -2.07
N VAL A 31 -10.06 -5.78 -1.97
CA VAL A 31 -10.85 -4.72 -2.61
C VAL A 31 -11.70 -4.01 -1.57
N ARG A 32 -12.06 -2.77 -1.86
CA ARG A 32 -13.19 -2.10 -1.22
C ARG A 32 -14.24 -1.90 -2.30
N TYR A 33 -15.50 -2.11 -1.97
CA TYR A 33 -16.57 -2.13 -2.95
C TYR A 33 -17.90 -1.65 -2.37
N VAL A 34 -18.81 -1.26 -3.26
CA VAL A 34 -20.23 -1.02 -2.95
C VAL A 34 -21.06 -2.12 -3.53
N HIS A 35 -21.95 -2.67 -2.70
CA HIS A 35 -23.01 -3.58 -3.08
C HIS A 35 -24.29 -3.16 -2.37
N ASN A 36 -25.40 -2.93 -3.12
CA ASN A 36 -26.69 -2.47 -2.59
C ASN A 36 -26.56 -1.26 -1.62
N ASP A 37 -25.89 -0.19 -2.08
CA ASP A 37 -25.66 1.07 -1.35
C ASP A 37 -24.86 0.94 -0.04
N SER A 38 -24.27 -0.22 0.19
CA SER A 38 -23.39 -0.46 1.34
C SER A 38 -21.97 -0.71 0.89
N ASP A 39 -21.00 0.02 1.46
CA ASP A 39 -19.59 -0.23 1.22
C ASP A 39 -19.03 -1.27 2.20
N SER A 40 -18.08 -2.02 1.72
CA SER A 40 -17.43 -3.11 2.46
C SER A 40 -16.04 -3.38 1.92
N PHE A 41 -15.23 -4.04 2.73
CA PHE A 41 -13.97 -4.63 2.27
C PHE A 41 -14.17 -6.10 1.93
N GLY A 42 -13.33 -6.63 1.04
CA GLY A 42 -13.36 -8.03 0.64
C GLY A 42 -11.99 -8.58 0.28
N LEU A 43 -11.82 -9.89 0.48
CA LEU A 43 -10.71 -10.68 -0.06
C LEU A 43 -11.12 -11.18 -1.45
N LEU A 44 -10.33 -10.84 -2.47
CA LEU A 44 -10.57 -11.23 -3.86
C LEU A 44 -9.79 -12.50 -4.20
N GLU A 45 -10.49 -13.58 -4.53
CA GLU A 45 -9.96 -14.86 -4.99
C GLU A 45 -10.60 -15.22 -6.35
N GLY A 46 -9.82 -15.11 -7.44
CA GLY A 46 -10.39 -15.23 -8.79
C GLY A 46 -11.35 -14.08 -9.07
N GLU A 47 -12.61 -14.41 -9.32
CA GLU A 47 -13.74 -13.48 -9.53
C GLU A 47 -14.67 -13.38 -8.32
N THR A 48 -14.36 -14.10 -7.23
CA THR A 48 -15.16 -14.09 -6.00
C THR A 48 -14.57 -13.14 -4.98
N VAL A 49 -15.40 -12.31 -4.40
CA VAL A 49 -15.09 -11.37 -3.33
C VAL A 49 -15.73 -11.84 -2.03
N TYR A 50 -14.91 -12.29 -1.10
CA TYR A 50 -15.34 -12.69 0.26
C TYR A 50 -15.37 -11.46 1.15
N GLN A 51 -16.57 -11.08 1.60
CA GLN A 51 -16.74 -9.89 2.47
C GLN A 51 -15.96 -10.04 3.76
N LEU A 52 -15.32 -8.93 4.17
CA LEU A 52 -14.63 -8.80 5.45
C LEU A 52 -15.45 -7.93 6.41
N GLU A 53 -15.32 -8.18 7.71
CA GLU A 53 -15.98 -7.41 8.80
C GLU A 53 -15.47 -5.96 8.85
N LYS A 54 -14.22 -5.73 8.47
CA LYS A 54 -13.52 -4.44 8.48
C LYS A 54 -12.35 -4.46 7.49
N ALA A 55 -11.66 -3.35 7.36
CA ALA A 55 -10.49 -3.24 6.50
C ALA A 55 -9.44 -4.34 6.80
N PRO A 56 -8.80 -4.93 5.77
CA PRO A 56 -7.83 -6.02 5.97
C PRO A 56 -6.61 -5.58 6.78
N TYR A 57 -6.16 -4.34 6.63
CA TYR A 57 -5.06 -3.77 7.42
C TYR A 57 -5.43 -3.47 8.88
N LEU A 58 -6.69 -3.63 9.25
CA LEU A 58 -7.19 -3.62 10.64
C LEU A 58 -7.53 -5.02 11.14
N GLY A 59 -7.15 -6.08 10.40
CA GLY A 59 -7.39 -7.47 10.76
C GLY A 59 -8.83 -7.93 10.52
N GLY A 60 -9.47 -7.49 9.42
CA GLY A 60 -10.81 -7.95 9.04
C GLY A 60 -10.83 -9.43 8.68
N GLU A 61 -11.80 -10.17 9.22
CA GLU A 61 -12.04 -11.58 8.96
C GLU A 61 -13.23 -11.77 8.02
N LYS A 62 -13.32 -12.94 7.34
CA LYS A 62 -14.43 -13.25 6.43
C LYS A 62 -15.76 -13.34 7.21
N THR A 63 -16.79 -12.66 6.72
CA THR A 63 -18.15 -12.68 7.33
C THR A 63 -18.97 -13.91 6.93
N GLY A 64 -18.50 -14.68 5.94
CA GLY A 64 -19.25 -15.77 5.32
C GLY A 64 -20.12 -15.36 4.12
N LYS A 65 -20.20 -14.05 3.80
CA LYS A 65 -20.85 -13.55 2.57
C LYS A 65 -19.84 -13.47 1.44
N GLU A 66 -20.30 -13.75 0.23
CA GLU A 66 -19.50 -13.67 -0.99
C GLU A 66 -20.32 -13.05 -2.12
N TYR A 67 -19.63 -12.43 -3.07
CA TYR A 67 -20.21 -11.77 -4.24
C TYR A 67 -19.33 -12.03 -5.45
N ASN A 68 -19.92 -12.03 -6.65
CA ASN A 68 -19.14 -11.99 -7.88
C ASN A 68 -18.60 -10.58 -8.12
N LEU A 69 -17.40 -10.48 -8.68
CA LEU A 69 -16.76 -9.19 -8.98
C LEU A 69 -17.62 -8.31 -9.91
N GLU A 70 -18.43 -8.91 -10.79
CA GLU A 70 -19.33 -8.20 -11.69
C GLU A 70 -20.58 -7.62 -11.00
N GLU A 71 -20.92 -8.10 -9.80
CA GLU A 71 -22.10 -7.64 -9.03
C GLU A 71 -21.82 -6.43 -8.16
N ILE A 72 -20.55 -6.00 -8.08
CA ILE A 72 -20.08 -4.95 -7.20
C ILE A 72 -19.43 -3.81 -7.97
N ARG A 73 -19.41 -2.62 -7.39
CA ARG A 73 -18.62 -1.49 -7.88
C ARG A 73 -17.42 -1.27 -6.99
N LEU A 74 -16.22 -1.32 -7.57
CA LEU A 74 -14.98 -1.12 -6.83
C LEU A 74 -14.83 0.35 -6.40
N LEU A 75 -14.27 0.54 -5.21
CA LEU A 75 -13.84 1.82 -4.64
C LEU A 75 -12.32 1.83 -4.50
N ALA A 76 -11.75 2.96 -4.08
CA ALA A 76 -10.37 2.97 -3.60
C ALA A 76 -10.22 1.92 -2.49
N PRO A 77 -9.22 1.01 -2.55
CA PRO A 77 -9.13 -0.14 -1.64
C PRO A 77 -8.68 0.22 -0.22
N VAL A 78 -8.61 1.52 0.08
CA VAL A 78 -8.14 2.07 1.36
C VAL A 78 -8.97 3.26 1.79
N GLU A 79 -9.06 3.47 3.10
CA GLU A 79 -9.64 4.66 3.74
C GLU A 79 -8.60 5.28 4.69
N PRO A 80 -7.60 5.99 4.16
CA PRO A 80 -6.52 6.49 4.99
C PRO A 80 -6.93 7.74 5.75
N SER A 81 -6.46 7.88 6.99
CA SER A 81 -6.57 9.12 7.76
C SER A 81 -5.61 10.21 7.29
N LYS A 82 -4.56 9.83 6.57
CA LYS A 82 -3.56 10.74 5.99
C LYS A 82 -2.87 10.08 4.81
N VAL A 83 -2.45 10.89 3.86
CA VAL A 83 -1.68 10.46 2.68
C VAL A 83 -0.42 11.31 2.60
N LEU A 84 0.72 10.66 2.66
CA LEU A 84 2.04 11.27 2.52
C LEU A 84 2.63 10.83 1.19
N ALA A 85 3.07 11.78 0.39
CA ALA A 85 3.76 11.50 -0.87
C ALA A 85 5.20 11.97 -0.80
N VAL A 86 6.08 11.28 -1.53
CA VAL A 86 7.52 11.56 -1.55
C VAL A 86 7.89 12.12 -2.91
N GLY A 87 8.32 13.38 -2.93
CA GLY A 87 8.79 14.04 -4.15
C GLY A 87 10.17 13.53 -4.57
N PHE A 88 10.47 13.62 -5.88
CA PHE A 88 11.75 13.23 -6.49
C PHE A 88 12.20 11.79 -6.22
N ASN A 89 11.24 10.89 -5.98
CA ASN A 89 11.51 9.52 -5.58
C ASN A 89 12.01 8.65 -6.75
N TYR A 90 11.63 8.96 -7.99
CA TYR A 90 12.01 8.20 -9.18
C TYR A 90 13.15 8.86 -9.94
N HIS A 91 14.20 8.08 -10.25
CA HIS A 91 15.35 8.55 -11.01
C HIS A 91 14.95 9.13 -12.39
N SER A 92 14.01 8.51 -13.08
CA SER A 92 13.49 8.98 -14.36
C SER A 92 12.85 10.37 -14.31
N HIS A 93 12.30 10.76 -13.14
CA HIS A 93 11.68 12.07 -12.93
C HIS A 93 12.72 13.15 -12.56
N ARG A 94 13.67 12.81 -11.69
CA ARG A 94 14.66 13.79 -11.17
C ARG A 94 15.91 13.93 -12.04
N GLY A 95 16.21 12.94 -12.90
CA GLY A 95 17.50 12.91 -13.63
C GLY A 95 18.71 12.94 -12.69
N ASP A 96 19.68 13.79 -13.00
CA ASP A 96 20.91 13.96 -12.25
C ASP A 96 20.80 14.96 -11.08
N MET A 97 19.59 15.38 -10.71
CA MET A 97 19.38 16.27 -9.56
C MET A 97 19.92 15.62 -8.30
N GLU A 98 20.76 16.36 -7.54
CA GLU A 98 21.21 15.93 -6.22
C GLU A 98 20.04 15.81 -5.26
N LEU A 99 19.98 14.67 -4.57
CA LEU A 99 18.91 14.45 -3.59
C LEU A 99 19.13 15.35 -2.37
N PRO A 100 18.07 15.98 -1.86
CA PRO A 100 18.16 16.71 -0.61
C PRO A 100 18.48 15.74 0.54
N PRO A 101 19.07 16.21 1.66
CA PRO A 101 19.48 15.36 2.79
C PRO A 101 18.31 14.63 3.44
N HIS A 102 17.07 15.11 3.24
CA HIS A 102 15.84 14.49 3.67
C HIS A 102 14.86 14.40 2.51
N PRO A 103 14.07 13.31 2.39
CA PRO A 103 13.08 13.21 1.34
C PRO A 103 12.05 14.34 1.45
N PRO A 104 11.77 15.06 0.35
CA PRO A 104 10.71 16.06 0.33
C PRO A 104 9.36 15.36 0.42
N ILE A 105 8.66 15.58 1.52
CA ILE A 105 7.35 14.99 1.78
C ILE A 105 6.28 16.06 1.64
N PHE A 106 5.21 15.75 0.94
CA PHE A 106 4.02 16.58 0.85
C PHE A 106 2.76 15.78 1.16
N LEU A 107 1.67 16.49 1.39
CA LEU A 107 0.40 15.90 1.75
C LEU A 107 -0.51 15.81 0.53
N LYS A 108 -1.25 14.70 0.44
CA LYS A 108 -2.51 14.62 -0.27
C LYS A 108 -3.64 14.44 0.75
N LEU A 109 -4.80 15.02 0.49
CA LEU A 109 -5.94 14.86 1.37
C LEU A 109 -6.60 13.50 1.18
N SER A 110 -7.17 12.95 2.25
CA SER A 110 -8.03 11.75 2.12
C SER A 110 -9.26 12.02 1.25
N SER A 111 -9.75 13.25 1.22
CA SER A 111 -10.84 13.68 0.32
C SER A 111 -10.45 13.74 -1.16
N ALA A 112 -9.16 13.76 -1.48
CA ALA A 112 -8.67 13.71 -2.86
C ALA A 112 -8.66 12.29 -3.44
N ILE A 113 -8.84 11.26 -2.59
CA ILE A 113 -8.79 9.85 -3.02
C ILE A 113 -10.05 9.50 -3.80
N ILE A 114 -9.84 8.89 -4.96
CA ILE A 114 -10.86 8.29 -5.79
C ILE A 114 -10.46 6.86 -6.17
N GLY A 115 -11.45 6.02 -6.46
CA GLY A 115 -11.28 4.65 -6.91
C GLY A 115 -11.16 4.54 -8.43
N SER A 116 -11.25 3.28 -8.90
CA SER A 116 -11.32 2.98 -10.33
C SER A 116 -12.61 3.50 -10.93
N ASP A 117 -12.54 3.89 -12.21
CA ASP A 117 -13.66 4.41 -13.01
C ASP A 117 -14.25 5.75 -12.52
N GLU A 118 -13.70 6.34 -11.45
CA GLU A 118 -14.05 7.68 -11.01
C GLU A 118 -13.27 8.74 -11.80
N LYS A 119 -13.88 9.90 -12.00
CA LYS A 119 -13.33 10.95 -12.87
C LYS A 119 -12.42 11.88 -12.10
N ILE A 120 -11.24 12.16 -12.67
CA ILE A 120 -10.39 13.26 -12.22
C ILE A 120 -11.03 14.57 -12.68
N ILE A 121 -11.26 15.49 -11.74
CA ILE A 121 -11.84 16.80 -12.02
C ILE A 121 -10.73 17.74 -12.51
N TYR A 122 -10.95 18.33 -13.68
CA TYR A 122 -10.09 19.38 -14.20
C TYR A 122 -10.61 20.74 -13.67
N HIS A 123 -10.03 21.20 -12.55
CA HIS A 123 -10.51 22.41 -11.88
C HIS A 123 -10.22 23.67 -12.70
N GLU A 124 -11.08 24.70 -12.56
CA GLU A 124 -10.90 26.01 -13.18
C GLU A 124 -9.57 26.65 -12.76
N GLY A 125 -8.85 27.23 -13.70
CA GLY A 125 -7.52 27.84 -13.49
C GLY A 125 -6.35 26.85 -13.62
N ILE A 126 -6.58 25.57 -13.85
CA ILE A 126 -5.53 24.65 -14.26
C ILE A 126 -5.28 24.82 -15.77
N ASN A 127 -4.02 24.84 -16.17
CA ASN A 127 -3.61 24.86 -17.58
C ASN A 127 -2.53 23.84 -17.91
N ASP A 128 -2.01 23.13 -16.89
CA ASP A 128 -0.96 22.12 -17.02
C ASP A 128 -1.19 21.02 -16.00
N LEU A 129 -1.94 19.97 -16.39
CA LEU A 129 -2.28 18.83 -15.54
C LEU A 129 -1.52 17.59 -15.96
N HIS A 130 -0.72 17.03 -15.05
CA HIS A 130 0.06 15.83 -15.26
C HIS A 130 -0.48 14.64 -14.46
N TYR A 131 -0.26 13.44 -14.98
CA TYR A 131 -0.40 12.18 -14.29
C TYR A 131 0.98 11.64 -13.87
N GLU A 132 1.07 10.97 -12.74
CA GLU A 132 2.30 10.38 -12.21
C GLU A 132 1.97 8.99 -11.66
N ALA A 133 2.47 7.93 -12.32
CA ALA A 133 2.29 6.56 -11.84
C ALA A 133 3.10 6.34 -10.56
N GLU A 134 2.43 5.88 -9.52
CA GLU A 134 3.01 5.72 -8.19
C GLU A 134 2.78 4.34 -7.59
N LEU A 135 3.78 3.85 -6.84
CA LEU A 135 3.59 2.76 -5.92
C LEU A 135 3.09 3.31 -4.58
N VAL A 136 1.91 2.88 -4.17
CA VAL A 136 1.33 3.26 -2.89
C VAL A 136 1.57 2.18 -1.85
N ALA A 137 2.29 2.50 -0.77
CA ALA A 137 2.47 1.62 0.38
C ALA A 137 1.41 1.91 1.45
N VAL A 138 0.66 0.89 1.85
CA VAL A 138 -0.39 0.99 2.87
C VAL A 138 0.19 0.56 4.22
N ILE A 139 0.23 1.50 5.17
CA ILE A 139 0.73 1.25 6.52
C ILE A 139 -0.36 0.57 7.35
N GLY A 140 -0.08 -0.63 7.84
CA GLY A 140 -1.02 -1.46 8.61
C GLY A 140 -0.87 -1.41 10.12
N LYS A 141 0.16 -0.72 10.63
CA LYS A 141 0.44 -0.62 12.06
C LYS A 141 0.78 0.82 12.43
N LYS A 142 0.45 1.24 13.65
CA LYS A 142 0.89 2.53 14.17
C LYS A 142 2.43 2.54 14.22
N ALA A 143 3.04 3.48 13.50
CA ALA A 143 4.49 3.67 13.43
C ALA A 143 4.90 4.97 14.13
N SER A 144 5.92 4.91 14.98
CA SER A 144 6.54 6.07 15.61
C SER A 144 7.98 5.74 15.98
N LYS A 145 8.93 6.55 15.54
CA LYS A 145 10.38 6.37 15.77
C LYS A 145 10.88 4.98 15.35
N VAL A 146 10.36 4.47 14.25
CA VAL A 146 10.73 3.18 13.66
C VAL A 146 12.06 3.32 12.95
N SER A 147 12.95 2.34 13.09
CA SER A 147 14.21 2.30 12.35
C SER A 147 13.96 1.99 10.87
N LYS A 148 14.94 2.30 10.02
CA LYS A 148 14.87 2.02 8.59
C LYS A 148 14.74 0.51 8.31
N GLU A 149 15.43 -0.30 9.10
CA GLU A 149 15.47 -1.76 9.02
C GLU A 149 14.12 -2.38 9.34
N GLU A 150 13.40 -1.82 10.31
CA GLU A 150 12.07 -2.28 10.76
C GLU A 150 10.91 -1.69 9.96
N ALA A 151 11.13 -0.64 9.17
CA ALA A 151 10.06 0.09 8.48
C ALA A 151 9.22 -0.81 7.57
N GLY A 152 9.83 -1.83 6.95
CA GLY A 152 9.14 -2.80 6.10
C GLY A 152 8.04 -3.59 6.82
N ASP A 153 8.20 -3.85 8.13
CA ASP A 153 7.25 -4.64 8.93
C ASP A 153 5.95 -3.88 9.23
N TYR A 154 5.92 -2.58 8.92
CA TYR A 154 4.75 -1.71 9.11
C TYR A 154 3.91 -1.58 7.83
N ILE A 155 4.43 -2.04 6.70
CA ILE A 155 3.71 -2.04 5.42
C ILE A 155 2.81 -3.27 5.37
N PHE A 156 1.50 -3.05 5.31
CA PHE A 156 0.52 -4.12 5.14
C PHE A 156 0.53 -4.67 3.72
N GLY A 157 0.62 -3.79 2.74
CA GLY A 157 0.58 -4.15 1.33
C GLY A 157 0.78 -2.93 0.43
N VAL A 158 0.68 -3.16 -0.86
CA VAL A 158 0.89 -2.12 -1.88
C VAL A 158 -0.25 -2.10 -2.88
N THR A 159 -0.44 -0.94 -3.50
CA THR A 159 -1.38 -0.75 -4.61
C THR A 159 -0.82 0.27 -5.59
N ALA A 160 -1.45 0.42 -6.75
CA ALA A 160 -1.12 1.49 -7.69
C ALA A 160 -1.79 2.80 -7.28
N GLY A 161 -1.17 3.90 -7.66
CA GLY A 161 -1.73 5.24 -7.50
C GLY A 161 -1.35 6.17 -8.63
N ASN A 162 -1.98 7.32 -8.63
CA ASN A 162 -1.68 8.41 -9.56
C ASN A 162 -1.56 9.72 -8.77
N ASP A 163 -0.35 10.28 -8.71
CA ASP A 163 -0.12 11.59 -8.11
C ASP A 163 -0.45 12.69 -9.11
N VAL A 164 -1.75 12.90 -9.33
CA VAL A 164 -2.23 13.96 -10.23
C VAL A 164 -1.72 15.32 -9.77
N SER A 165 -1.16 16.09 -10.70
CA SER A 165 -0.39 17.30 -10.43
C SER A 165 -0.77 18.44 -11.35
N ALA A 166 -1.35 19.52 -10.80
CA ALA A 166 -1.52 20.77 -11.51
C ALA A 166 -0.22 21.59 -11.43
N ARG A 167 0.60 21.51 -12.47
CA ARG A 167 1.97 22.07 -12.47
C ARG A 167 2.01 23.57 -12.28
N ASN A 168 1.07 24.28 -12.93
CA ASN A 168 0.98 25.72 -12.77
C ASN A 168 0.65 26.14 -11.33
N TRP A 169 -0.18 25.40 -10.61
CA TRP A 169 -0.45 25.65 -9.19
C TRP A 169 0.72 25.20 -8.31
N GLN A 170 1.32 24.06 -8.61
CA GLN A 170 2.47 23.54 -7.89
C GLN A 170 3.65 24.54 -7.89
N SER A 171 3.90 25.22 -9.02
CA SER A 171 4.98 26.20 -9.12
C SER A 171 4.72 27.49 -8.36
N MET A 172 3.46 27.81 -8.08
CA MET A 172 3.06 29.02 -7.35
C MET A 172 2.89 28.79 -5.84
N ASP A 173 2.52 27.59 -5.45
CA ASP A 173 2.16 27.28 -4.07
C ASP A 173 3.39 26.83 -3.28
N LEU A 174 3.60 27.44 -2.12
CA LEU A 174 4.78 27.18 -1.27
C LEU A 174 4.94 25.70 -0.88
N GLN A 175 3.85 24.98 -0.63
CA GLN A 175 3.85 23.57 -0.21
C GLN A 175 3.16 22.65 -1.21
N TRP A 176 2.96 23.09 -2.45
CA TRP A 176 2.32 22.33 -3.53
C TRP A 176 0.87 21.91 -3.27
N PHE A 177 0.23 22.46 -2.24
CA PHE A 177 -1.01 21.94 -1.69
C PHE A 177 -2.15 21.87 -2.71
N ARG A 178 -2.50 23.00 -3.36
CA ARG A 178 -3.54 22.99 -4.42
C ARG A 178 -3.13 22.12 -5.60
N GLY A 179 -1.88 22.21 -6.00
CA GLY A 179 -1.35 21.47 -7.14
C GLY A 179 -1.37 19.95 -6.97
N LYS A 180 -1.37 19.45 -5.74
CA LYS A 180 -1.20 18.03 -5.41
C LYS A 180 -2.36 17.43 -4.60
N ALA A 181 -3.15 18.23 -3.89
CA ALA A 181 -4.15 17.75 -2.92
C ALA A 181 -5.59 18.21 -3.22
N SER A 182 -5.85 18.78 -4.40
CA SER A 182 -7.21 19.10 -4.84
C SER A 182 -8.06 17.82 -4.96
N ASP A 183 -9.38 17.98 -4.88
CA ASP A 183 -10.31 16.87 -4.98
C ASP A 183 -10.04 16.03 -6.23
N THR A 184 -10.09 14.71 -6.08
CA THR A 184 -9.82 13.70 -7.11
C THR A 184 -8.37 13.54 -7.57
N PHE A 185 -7.41 14.26 -6.96
CA PHE A 185 -6.00 14.22 -7.36
C PHE A 185 -5.21 13.05 -6.77
N ALA A 186 -5.89 12.07 -6.19
CA ALA A 186 -5.27 10.86 -5.65
C ALA A 186 -6.04 9.58 -6.05
N PRO A 187 -6.12 9.23 -7.35
CA PRO A 187 -6.62 7.92 -7.75
C PRO A 187 -5.77 6.80 -7.13
N VAL A 188 -6.41 5.82 -6.48
CA VAL A 188 -5.74 4.69 -5.83
C VAL A 188 -6.50 3.39 -6.08
N GLY A 189 -5.80 2.34 -6.46
CA GLY A 189 -6.40 1.02 -6.63
C GLY A 189 -6.03 0.34 -7.96
N PRO A 190 -6.88 -0.58 -8.44
CA PRO A 190 -8.16 -1.05 -7.87
C PRO A 190 -8.02 -2.03 -6.70
N VAL A 191 -6.86 -2.67 -6.52
CA VAL A 191 -6.64 -3.78 -5.61
C VAL A 191 -5.49 -3.48 -4.67
N LEU A 192 -5.66 -3.72 -3.38
CA LEU A 192 -4.58 -3.73 -2.40
C LEU A 192 -4.00 -5.15 -2.30
N VAL A 193 -2.70 -5.28 -2.46
CA VAL A 193 -2.01 -6.58 -2.48
C VAL A 193 -1.07 -6.70 -1.28
N SER A 194 -1.28 -7.69 -0.42
CA SER A 194 -0.35 -8.05 0.66
C SER A 194 0.52 -9.26 0.30
N GLY A 195 1.62 -9.45 1.00
CA GLY A 195 2.54 -10.58 0.78
C GLY A 195 3.38 -10.49 -0.49
N LEU A 196 3.22 -9.44 -1.30
CA LEU A 196 3.98 -9.23 -2.52
C LEU A 196 5.39 -8.69 -2.21
N ASN A 197 6.41 -9.20 -2.93
CA ASN A 197 7.70 -8.52 -2.96
C ASN A 197 7.60 -7.29 -3.85
N TYR A 198 7.61 -6.11 -3.26
CA TYR A 198 7.42 -4.83 -3.96
C TYR A 198 8.73 -4.12 -4.33
N LYS A 199 9.89 -4.74 -4.12
CA LYS A 199 11.21 -4.09 -4.36
C LYS A 199 11.55 -3.88 -5.83
N ASP A 200 11.01 -4.75 -6.70
CA ASP A 200 11.32 -4.77 -8.13
C ASP A 200 10.06 -4.75 -9.01
N LEU A 201 9.09 -3.92 -8.65
CA LEU A 201 7.85 -3.78 -9.41
C LEU A 201 7.99 -2.73 -10.52
N LEU A 202 7.49 -3.05 -11.70
CA LEU A 202 7.29 -2.06 -12.75
C LEU A 202 5.99 -1.28 -12.47
N VAL A 203 6.11 0.03 -12.33
CA VAL A 203 4.98 0.97 -12.22
C VAL A 203 4.95 1.82 -13.47
N GLN A 204 3.80 1.88 -14.15
CA GLN A 204 3.64 2.66 -15.38
C GLN A 204 2.22 3.20 -15.54
N SER A 205 2.09 4.33 -16.21
CA SER A 205 0.81 4.88 -16.65
C SER A 205 0.63 4.66 -18.16
N ARG A 206 -0.62 4.63 -18.58
CA ARG A 206 -0.98 4.69 -20.00
C ARG A 206 -2.12 5.69 -20.19
N LEU A 207 -1.92 6.65 -21.08
CA LEU A 207 -2.95 7.58 -21.50
C LEU A 207 -3.44 7.19 -22.89
N ASN A 208 -4.74 6.88 -23.02
CA ASN A 208 -5.34 6.42 -24.30
C ASN A 208 -4.60 5.22 -24.91
N GLY A 209 -4.14 4.28 -24.05
CA GLY A 209 -3.46 3.05 -24.46
C GLY A 209 -1.98 3.20 -24.81
N ARG A 210 -1.39 4.39 -24.65
CA ARG A 210 0.02 4.71 -24.95
C ARG A 210 0.81 4.96 -23.68
#